data_d64f28c001ca08aac65230dbe3421862
#
_entry.id   d64f28c001ca08aac65230dbe3421862
#
_cell.length_a   1.000
_cell.length_b   1.000
_cell.length_c   1.000
_cell.angle_alpha   90.00
_cell.angle_beta   90.00
_cell.angle_gamma   90.00
#
_symmetry.space_group_name_H-M   'P 1'
#
loop_
_entity.id
_entity.type
_entity.pdbx_description
1 polymer ?
#
loop_
_entity_poly.entity_id
_entity_poly.type
_entity_poly.pdbx_seq_one_letter_code
_entity_poly.pdbx_strand_id
1 'polypeptide(L)'
;FVRVKRISGSEYAYLVENSWTDKGARQKVGKYLGKVHKPEKKKSESLAGFLKIKNVGKHVRENDFKKLAFDLIKLELHNHDVKTDDFAINFEDLSVKKSNGKNVVVAMNDGFLCSLTLSSLFGYKPEQDYSGYLLADLITAAGIVPEQDVFVELYGKFRAKHEAAAAKKFEFYY
;
A
#
# COMPACT_ATOMS: atom_id res chain seq x y z
N PHE A 1 10.99 -8.26 1.82
CA PHE A 1 10.49 -7.33 2.84
C PHE A 1 11.37 -6.08 2.97
N VAL A 2 10.80 -5.02 3.55
CA VAL A 2 11.55 -3.77 3.84
C VAL A 2 12.27 -3.91 5.18
N ARG A 3 13.57 -3.59 5.19
CA ARG A 3 14.37 -3.52 6.42
C ARG A 3 14.94 -2.12 6.58
N VAL A 4 14.82 -1.57 7.78
CA VAL A 4 15.39 -0.26 8.14
C VAL A 4 16.73 -0.46 8.84
N LYS A 5 17.74 0.32 8.41
CA LYS A 5 19.06 0.41 9.08
C LYS A 5 19.29 1.85 9.52
N ARG A 6 19.84 2.01 10.73
CA ARG A 6 20.28 3.31 11.24
C ARG A 6 21.75 3.53 10.94
N ILE A 7 22.07 4.61 10.24
CA ILE A 7 23.43 4.97 9.84
C ILE A 7 23.63 6.45 10.17
N SER A 8 24.61 6.77 10.98
CA SER A 8 24.96 8.15 11.38
C SER A 8 23.72 8.97 11.81
N GLY A 9 22.87 8.38 12.66
CA GLY A 9 21.67 9.04 13.20
C GLY A 9 20.46 9.11 12.26
N SER A 10 20.61 8.73 11.00
CA SER A 10 19.51 8.66 10.02
C SER A 10 19.09 7.23 9.73
N GLU A 11 17.84 7.03 9.39
CA GLU A 11 17.27 5.71 9.03
C GLU A 11 17.12 5.59 7.52
N TYR A 12 17.47 4.41 7.00
CA TYR A 12 17.47 4.08 5.59
C TYR A 12 16.80 2.74 5.36
N ALA A 13 15.91 2.66 4.39
CA ALA A 13 15.18 1.45 4.04
C ALA A 13 15.82 0.73 2.85
N TYR A 14 15.84 -0.59 2.94
CA TYR A 14 16.37 -1.50 1.94
C TYR A 14 15.38 -2.63 1.70
N LEU A 15 15.28 -3.08 0.45
CA LEU A 15 14.68 -4.38 0.14
C LEU A 15 15.65 -5.47 0.61
N VAL A 16 15.14 -6.43 1.38
CA VAL A 16 15.90 -7.58 1.86
C VAL A 16 15.18 -8.86 1.48
N GLU A 17 15.94 -9.81 0.97
CA GLU A 17 15.47 -11.16 0.63
C GLU A 17 16.11 -12.18 1.57
N ASN A 18 15.32 -13.16 2.01
CA ASN A 18 15.84 -14.32 2.71
C ASN A 18 16.23 -15.38 1.68
N SER A 19 17.46 -15.87 1.76
CA SER A 19 17.95 -17.00 0.97
C SER A 19 18.42 -18.11 1.89
N TRP A 20 18.07 -19.35 1.57
CA TRP A 20 18.62 -20.52 2.22
C TRP A 20 19.95 -20.89 1.56
N THR A 21 20.96 -21.10 2.38
CA THR A 21 22.27 -21.59 1.95
C THR A 21 22.62 -22.84 2.74
N ASP A 22 23.64 -23.60 2.33
CA ASP A 22 24.13 -24.79 3.04
C ASP A 22 24.54 -24.48 4.50
N LYS A 23 24.77 -23.20 4.81
CA LYS A 23 25.09 -22.69 6.15
C LYS A 23 23.88 -22.08 6.88
N GLY A 24 22.66 -22.34 6.41
CA GLY A 24 21.41 -21.83 6.98
C GLY A 24 20.85 -20.58 6.29
N ALA A 25 19.80 -20.01 6.90
CA ALA A 25 19.13 -18.83 6.38
C ALA A 25 20.04 -17.60 6.40
N ARG A 26 20.15 -16.92 5.27
CA ARG A 26 20.91 -15.66 5.14
C ARG A 26 20.03 -14.57 4.56
N GLN A 27 20.23 -13.35 5.04
CA GLN A 27 19.60 -12.15 4.48
C GLN A 27 20.51 -11.52 3.45
N LYS A 28 20.02 -11.41 2.21
CA LYS A 28 20.68 -10.66 1.16
C LYS A 28 20.05 -9.27 1.07
N VAL A 29 20.88 -8.24 1.27
CA VAL A 29 20.46 -6.86 1.05
C VAL A 29 20.43 -6.61 -0.45
N GLY A 30 19.26 -6.32 -0.95
CA GLY A 30 19.02 -6.00 -2.36
C GLY A 30 19.06 -4.49 -2.61
N LYS A 31 17.92 -3.92 -3.00
CA LYS A 31 17.81 -2.53 -3.45
C LYS A 31 17.69 -1.54 -2.29
N TYR A 32 18.40 -0.41 -2.38
CA TYR A 32 18.16 0.78 -1.55
C TYR A 32 16.83 1.43 -1.95
N LEU A 33 15.95 1.67 -0.98
CA LEU A 33 14.62 2.22 -1.21
C LEU A 33 14.53 3.72 -0.91
N GLY A 34 15.34 4.22 0.03
CA GLY A 34 15.37 5.63 0.36
C GLY A 34 15.66 5.92 1.84
N LYS A 35 15.80 7.21 2.17
CA LYS A 35 15.84 7.68 3.56
C LYS A 35 14.43 7.58 4.14
N VAL A 36 14.34 7.10 5.40
CA VAL A 36 13.05 6.95 6.09
C VAL A 36 12.67 8.27 6.75
N HIS A 37 11.41 8.65 6.56
CA HIS A 37 10.73 9.75 7.24
C HIS A 37 9.56 9.17 8.03
N LYS A 38 9.45 9.56 9.30
CA LYS A 38 8.42 9.06 10.23
C LYS A 38 7.54 10.23 10.69
N PRO A 39 6.55 10.64 9.90
CA PRO A 39 5.59 11.64 10.34
C PRO A 39 4.75 11.07 11.49
N GLU A 40 4.42 11.91 12.45
CA GLU A 40 3.52 11.53 13.53
C GLU A 40 2.06 11.60 13.05
N LYS A 41 1.26 10.63 13.49
CA LYS A 41 -0.19 10.65 13.22
C LYS A 41 -0.83 11.72 14.11
N LYS A 42 -1.36 12.77 13.48
CA LYS A 42 -1.94 13.94 14.16
C LYS A 42 -3.46 14.00 14.10
N LYS A 43 -4.05 13.24 13.17
CA LYS A 43 -5.50 13.22 12.93
C LYS A 43 -5.99 11.78 12.83
N SER A 44 -7.30 11.61 13.00
CA SER A 44 -8.00 10.32 12.85
C SER A 44 -9.28 10.55 12.04
N GLU A 45 -9.15 11.22 10.89
CA GLU A 45 -10.27 11.47 10.02
C GLU A 45 -10.66 10.19 9.29
N SER A 46 -11.97 9.96 9.16
CA SER A 46 -12.52 8.82 8.42
C SER A 46 -12.44 9.03 6.90
N LEU A 47 -12.51 7.94 6.13
CA LEU A 47 -12.56 8.04 4.67
C LEU A 47 -13.77 8.87 4.21
N ALA A 48 -14.93 8.68 4.85
CA ALA A 48 -16.14 9.43 4.56
C ALA A 48 -15.96 10.94 4.82
N GLY A 49 -15.36 11.31 5.94
CA GLY A 49 -15.08 12.70 6.30
C GLY A 49 -14.08 13.34 5.34
N PHE A 50 -12.98 12.68 5.08
CA PHE A 50 -11.91 13.16 4.19
C PHE A 50 -12.40 13.41 2.76
N LEU A 51 -13.17 12.47 2.20
CA LEU A 51 -13.72 12.59 0.86
C LEU A 51 -15.04 13.39 0.81
N LYS A 52 -15.60 13.75 1.96
CA LYS A 52 -16.91 14.41 2.09
C LYS A 52 -18.05 13.64 1.41
N ILE A 53 -18.02 12.31 1.55
CA ILE A 53 -19.02 11.40 1.00
C ILE A 53 -19.96 10.86 2.09
N LYS A 54 -21.23 10.59 1.72
CA LYS A 54 -22.23 10.06 2.66
C LYS A 54 -22.26 8.54 2.75
N ASN A 55 -21.75 7.84 1.74
CA ASN A 55 -21.86 6.38 1.64
C ASN A 55 -20.57 5.78 1.09
N VAL A 56 -19.77 5.23 1.99
CA VAL A 56 -18.49 4.59 1.68
C VAL A 56 -18.67 3.34 0.82
N GLY A 57 -19.65 2.50 1.12
CA GLY A 57 -19.93 1.29 0.34
C GLY A 57 -20.28 1.60 -1.12
N LYS A 58 -21.04 2.69 -1.37
CA LYS A 58 -21.28 3.16 -2.73
C LYS A 58 -19.98 3.58 -3.41
N HIS A 59 -19.17 4.38 -2.73
CA HIS A 59 -17.86 4.82 -3.24
C HIS A 59 -16.95 3.64 -3.59
N VAL A 60 -16.88 2.62 -2.71
CA VAL A 60 -16.09 1.40 -2.96
C VAL A 60 -16.62 0.63 -4.17
N ARG A 61 -17.93 0.47 -4.32
CA ARG A 61 -18.52 -0.26 -5.45
C ARG A 61 -18.30 0.42 -6.80
N GLU A 62 -18.38 1.75 -6.85
CA GLU A 62 -18.32 2.54 -8.09
C GLU A 62 -16.90 2.81 -8.60
N ASN A 63 -15.89 2.73 -7.75
CA ASN A 63 -14.50 3.03 -8.11
C ASN A 63 -13.66 1.77 -8.27
N ASP A 64 -12.65 1.82 -9.13
CA ASP A 64 -11.66 0.73 -9.26
C ASP A 64 -10.70 0.70 -8.07
N PHE A 65 -9.89 -0.38 -7.99
CA PHE A 65 -8.95 -0.56 -6.89
C PHE A 65 -7.87 0.53 -6.84
N LYS A 66 -7.39 0.96 -7.99
CA LYS A 66 -6.34 2.00 -8.06
C LYS A 66 -6.83 3.31 -7.45
N LYS A 67 -8.05 3.72 -7.79
CA LYS A 67 -8.68 4.91 -7.22
C LYS A 67 -8.87 4.79 -5.72
N LEU A 68 -9.35 3.63 -5.24
CA LEU A 68 -9.57 3.38 -3.83
C LEU A 68 -8.26 3.35 -3.03
N ALA A 69 -7.22 2.70 -3.55
CA ALA A 69 -5.89 2.70 -2.95
C ALA A 69 -5.30 4.12 -2.88
N PHE A 70 -5.49 4.91 -3.93
CA PHE A 70 -5.08 6.31 -3.97
C PHE A 70 -5.78 7.16 -2.90
N ASP A 71 -7.09 6.99 -2.73
CA ASP A 71 -7.86 7.72 -1.72
C ASP A 71 -7.42 7.34 -0.30
N LEU A 72 -7.17 6.06 -0.04
CA LEU A 72 -6.67 5.56 1.24
C LEU A 72 -5.25 6.09 1.56
N ILE A 73 -4.35 6.10 0.57
CA ILE A 73 -3.02 6.69 0.73
C ILE A 73 -3.12 8.18 1.08
N LYS A 74 -3.96 8.93 0.37
CA LYS A 74 -4.17 10.36 0.65
C LYS A 74 -4.73 10.61 2.04
N LEU A 75 -5.68 9.77 2.48
CA LEU A 75 -6.23 9.84 3.83
C LEU A 75 -5.14 9.63 4.88
N GLU A 76 -4.29 8.60 4.71
CA GLU A 76 -3.21 8.34 5.68
C GLU A 76 -2.17 9.48 5.70
N LEU A 77 -1.78 10.00 4.55
CA LEU A 77 -0.89 11.17 4.47
C LEU A 77 -1.51 12.39 5.17
N HIS A 78 -2.81 12.64 4.98
CA HIS A 78 -3.55 13.68 5.68
C HIS A 78 -3.58 13.46 7.19
N ASN A 79 -3.85 12.24 7.64
CA ASN A 79 -3.89 11.88 9.06
C ASN A 79 -2.52 12.01 9.74
N HIS A 80 -1.43 11.82 8.99
CA HIS A 80 -0.06 12.02 9.44
C HIS A 80 0.48 13.43 9.17
N ASP A 81 -0.37 14.37 8.74
CA ASP A 81 0.01 15.77 8.46
C ASP A 81 1.22 15.90 7.50
N VAL A 82 1.35 14.96 6.58
CA VAL A 82 2.40 14.97 5.57
C VAL A 82 2.10 16.05 4.56
N LYS A 83 2.99 17.04 4.45
CA LYS A 83 2.85 18.13 3.48
C LYS A 83 3.32 17.67 2.10
N THR A 84 2.56 18.02 1.08
CA THR A 84 2.90 17.71 -0.33
C THR A 84 4.20 18.37 -0.77
N ASP A 85 4.62 19.45 -0.10
CA ASP A 85 5.89 20.16 -0.38
C ASP A 85 7.12 19.36 0.07
N ASP A 86 6.96 18.45 1.05
CA ASP A 86 8.06 17.63 1.55
C ASP A 86 8.36 16.44 0.63
N PHE A 87 7.32 15.87 -0.01
CA PHE A 87 7.42 14.65 -0.81
C PHE A 87 6.49 14.68 -2.01
N ALA A 88 7.03 14.38 -3.19
CA ALA A 88 6.25 14.12 -4.38
C ALA A 88 5.95 12.61 -4.48
N ILE A 89 4.66 12.26 -4.50
CA ILE A 89 4.21 10.90 -4.79
C ILE A 89 3.68 10.90 -6.21
N ASN A 90 4.36 10.17 -7.07
CA ASN A 90 3.91 9.98 -8.45
C ASN A 90 3.29 8.59 -8.57
N PHE A 91 1.99 8.56 -8.90
CA PHE A 91 1.21 7.34 -9.05
C PHE A 91 1.30 6.72 -10.45
N GLU A 92 1.89 7.43 -11.43
CA GLU A 92 2.14 6.89 -12.77
C GLU A 92 3.41 6.06 -12.77
N ASP A 93 4.52 6.58 -12.22
CA ASP A 93 5.79 5.87 -12.10
C ASP A 93 5.96 5.14 -10.75
N LEU A 94 4.93 5.16 -9.91
CA LEU A 94 4.87 4.51 -8.59
C LEU A 94 6.08 4.87 -7.72
N SER A 95 6.43 6.15 -7.66
CA SER A 95 7.59 6.64 -6.93
C SER A 95 7.24 7.60 -5.81
N VAL A 96 8.06 7.59 -4.76
CA VAL A 96 8.02 8.56 -3.66
C VAL A 96 9.38 9.25 -3.60
N LYS A 97 9.40 10.55 -3.88
CA LYS A 97 10.64 11.32 -4.00
C LYS A 97 10.55 12.65 -3.25
N LYS A 98 11.69 13.13 -2.78
CA LYS A 98 11.83 14.54 -2.36
C LYS A 98 11.88 15.47 -3.57
N SER A 99 11.72 16.77 -3.32
CA SER A 99 11.87 17.84 -4.32
C SER A 99 13.21 17.78 -5.08
N ASN A 100 14.27 17.24 -4.45
CA ASN A 100 15.57 17.03 -5.08
C ASN A 100 15.69 15.71 -5.89
N GLY A 101 14.59 15.01 -6.14
CA GLY A 101 14.54 13.78 -6.92
C GLY A 101 15.02 12.51 -6.20
N LYS A 102 15.50 12.59 -4.95
CA LYS A 102 15.96 11.42 -4.21
C LYS A 102 14.79 10.60 -3.70
N ASN A 103 14.88 9.27 -3.85
CA ASN A 103 13.90 8.35 -3.30
C ASN A 103 13.82 8.47 -1.77
N VAL A 104 12.60 8.42 -1.26
CA VAL A 104 12.31 8.43 0.17
C VAL A 104 11.30 7.36 0.50
N VAL A 105 11.24 7.01 1.78
CA VAL A 105 10.30 6.08 2.36
C VAL A 105 9.55 6.81 3.47
N VAL A 106 8.24 6.86 3.40
CA VAL A 106 7.41 7.43 4.45
C VAL A 106 6.88 6.28 5.31
N ALA A 107 7.35 6.20 6.55
CA ALA A 107 6.88 5.21 7.50
C ALA A 107 5.63 5.75 8.21
N MET A 108 4.51 5.07 8.01
CA MET A 108 3.22 5.40 8.62
C MET A 108 2.63 4.13 9.21
N ASN A 109 2.01 4.22 10.40
CA ASN A 109 1.51 3.06 11.12
C ASN A 109 2.61 1.96 11.19
N ASP A 110 2.31 0.74 10.79
CA ASP A 110 3.27 -0.39 10.79
C ASP A 110 3.85 -0.70 9.40
N GLY A 111 3.72 0.22 8.44
CA GLY A 111 4.17 0.02 7.06
C GLY A 111 5.01 1.15 6.50
N PHE A 112 5.37 1.02 5.23
CA PHE A 112 6.28 1.91 4.53
C PHE A 112 5.72 2.30 3.16
N LEU A 113 5.37 3.57 2.97
CA LEU A 113 5.02 4.07 1.65
C LEU A 113 6.29 4.38 0.87
N CYS A 114 6.53 3.60 -0.18
CA CYS A 114 7.70 3.74 -1.08
C CYS A 114 7.39 3.11 -2.45
N SER A 115 8.31 3.22 -3.38
CA SER A 115 8.13 2.66 -4.73
C SER A 115 7.83 1.16 -4.73
N LEU A 116 8.43 0.39 -3.80
CA LEU A 116 8.20 -1.05 -3.69
C LEU A 116 6.76 -1.37 -3.29
N THR A 117 6.28 -0.77 -2.19
CA THR A 117 4.93 -1.04 -1.65
C THR A 117 3.85 -0.46 -2.55
N LEU A 118 4.09 0.69 -3.20
CA LEU A 118 3.21 1.23 -4.23
C LEU A 118 3.11 0.25 -5.41
N SER A 119 4.23 -0.26 -5.92
CA SER A 119 4.22 -1.21 -7.03
C SER A 119 3.49 -2.51 -6.67
N SER A 120 3.68 -3.02 -5.45
CA SER A 120 2.97 -4.20 -4.97
C SER A 120 1.46 -3.95 -4.85
N LEU A 121 1.07 -2.83 -4.22
CA LEU A 121 -0.33 -2.48 -4.02
C LEU A 121 -1.06 -2.23 -5.34
N PHE A 122 -0.47 -1.42 -6.25
CA PHE A 122 -1.08 -1.10 -7.55
C PHE A 122 -0.98 -2.24 -8.56
N GLY A 123 -0.09 -3.21 -8.32
CA GLY A 123 0.02 -4.45 -9.09
C GLY A 123 -0.97 -5.54 -8.67
N TYR A 124 -1.70 -5.35 -7.59
CA TYR A 124 -2.70 -6.30 -7.10
C TYR A 124 -3.81 -6.55 -8.12
N LYS A 125 -4.09 -7.81 -8.37
CA LYS A 125 -5.11 -8.26 -9.33
C LYS A 125 -6.11 -9.15 -8.61
N PRO A 126 -7.23 -8.62 -8.15
CA PRO A 126 -8.23 -9.38 -7.39
C PRO A 126 -8.85 -10.53 -8.18
N GLU A 127 -8.80 -10.49 -9.52
CA GLU A 127 -9.28 -11.58 -10.38
C GLU A 127 -8.39 -12.83 -10.28
N GLN A 128 -7.11 -12.67 -9.93
CA GLN A 128 -6.14 -13.77 -9.81
C GLN A 128 -6.02 -14.29 -8.38
N ASP A 129 -6.12 -13.40 -7.42
CA ASP A 129 -6.05 -13.73 -6.00
C ASP A 129 -7.00 -12.81 -5.20
N TYR A 130 -7.98 -13.41 -4.56
CA TYR A 130 -8.96 -12.72 -3.72
C TYR A 130 -8.71 -12.91 -2.23
N SER A 131 -7.56 -13.43 -1.86
CA SER A 131 -7.19 -13.65 -0.47
C SER A 131 -7.27 -12.34 0.32
N GLY A 132 -8.12 -12.32 1.34
CA GLY A 132 -8.21 -11.19 2.27
C GLY A 132 -6.89 -10.93 2.99
N TYR A 133 -6.09 -11.98 3.22
CA TYR A 133 -4.76 -11.86 3.81
C TYR A 133 -3.81 -11.11 2.91
N LEU A 134 -3.74 -11.47 1.61
CA LEU A 134 -2.89 -10.75 0.67
C LEU A 134 -3.29 -9.28 0.53
N LEU A 135 -4.60 -8.98 0.45
CA LEU A 135 -5.08 -7.61 0.40
C LEU A 135 -4.69 -6.84 1.68
N ALA A 136 -4.88 -7.44 2.86
CA ALA A 136 -4.50 -6.83 4.13
C ALA A 136 -2.99 -6.58 4.20
N ASP A 137 -2.17 -7.56 3.81
CA ASP A 137 -0.72 -7.44 3.80
C ASP A 137 -0.23 -6.31 2.88
N LEU A 138 -0.78 -6.20 1.68
CA LEU A 138 -0.43 -5.13 0.72
C LEU A 138 -0.79 -3.74 1.24
N ILE A 139 -1.98 -3.60 1.82
CA ILE A 139 -2.47 -2.35 2.41
C ILE A 139 -1.60 -1.97 3.61
N THR A 140 -1.39 -2.90 4.55
CA THR A 140 -0.57 -2.66 5.75
C THR A 140 0.89 -2.39 5.40
N ALA A 141 1.48 -3.14 4.46
CA ALA A 141 2.85 -2.92 4.01
C ALA A 141 3.06 -1.50 3.44
N ALA A 142 2.04 -0.91 2.83
CA ALA A 142 2.07 0.48 2.36
C ALA A 142 1.82 1.52 3.46
N GLY A 143 1.61 1.09 4.71
CA GLY A 143 1.34 1.98 5.84
C GLY A 143 -0.09 2.49 5.91
N ILE A 144 -1.03 1.78 5.30
CA ILE A 144 -2.45 2.12 5.28
C ILE A 144 -3.19 1.27 6.32
N VAL A 145 -4.04 1.91 7.11
CA VAL A 145 -4.94 1.25 8.07
C VAL A 145 -6.38 1.70 7.77
N PRO A 146 -7.08 1.01 6.88
CA PRO A 146 -8.45 1.36 6.56
C PRO A 146 -9.38 1.07 7.75
N GLU A 147 -10.47 1.80 7.84
CA GLU A 147 -11.56 1.48 8.75
C GLU A 147 -12.12 0.09 8.44
N GLN A 148 -12.63 -0.59 9.44
CA GLN A 148 -13.10 -1.98 9.30
C GLN A 148 -14.19 -2.13 8.24
N ASP A 149 -15.15 -1.22 8.20
CA ASP A 149 -16.23 -1.21 7.21
C ASP A 149 -15.70 -0.98 5.78
N VAL A 150 -14.72 -0.09 5.60
CA VAL A 150 -14.03 0.13 4.33
C VAL A 150 -13.33 -1.13 3.86
N PHE A 151 -12.62 -1.83 4.75
CA PHE A 151 -11.93 -3.08 4.41
C PHE A 151 -12.91 -4.18 4.02
N VAL A 152 -14.01 -4.33 4.76
CA VAL A 152 -15.06 -5.33 4.48
C VAL A 152 -15.70 -5.07 3.11
N GLU A 153 -16.02 -3.83 2.78
CA GLU A 153 -16.58 -3.47 1.46
C GLU A 153 -15.57 -3.74 0.32
N LEU A 154 -14.29 -3.42 0.51
CA LEU A 154 -13.22 -3.72 -0.45
C LEU A 154 -13.09 -5.22 -0.69
N TYR A 155 -13.00 -6.00 0.38
CA TYR A 155 -12.89 -7.45 0.30
C TYR A 155 -14.11 -8.09 -0.38
N GLY A 156 -15.32 -7.67 0.00
CA GLY A 156 -16.56 -8.14 -0.61
C GLY A 156 -16.61 -7.89 -2.13
N LYS A 157 -16.19 -6.69 -2.55
CA LYS A 157 -16.10 -6.33 -3.97
C LYS A 157 -15.12 -7.22 -4.74
N PHE A 158 -13.96 -7.53 -4.15
CA PHE A 158 -12.94 -8.33 -4.85
C PHE A 158 -13.29 -9.80 -4.90
N ARG A 159 -13.89 -10.31 -3.83
CA ARG A 159 -14.44 -11.67 -3.81
C ARG A 159 -15.48 -11.85 -4.91
N ALA A 160 -16.43 -10.93 -5.04
CA ALA A 160 -17.44 -10.99 -6.09
C ALA A 160 -16.84 -10.96 -7.51
N LYS A 161 -15.79 -10.15 -7.72
CA LYS A 161 -15.07 -10.12 -9.02
C LYS A 161 -14.38 -11.45 -9.33
N HIS A 162 -13.75 -12.06 -8.34
CA HIS A 162 -13.08 -13.35 -8.50
C HIS A 162 -14.09 -14.46 -8.83
N GLU A 163 -15.19 -14.53 -8.08
CA GLU A 163 -16.26 -15.50 -8.31
C GLU A 163 -16.85 -15.37 -9.72
N ALA A 164 -17.09 -14.13 -10.18
CA ALA A 164 -17.58 -13.88 -11.53
C ALA A 164 -16.55 -14.27 -12.61
N ALA A 165 -15.26 -14.06 -12.38
CA ALA A 165 -14.21 -14.47 -13.30
C ALA A 165 -14.05 -16.00 -13.37
N ALA A 166 -14.20 -16.69 -12.22
CA ALA A 166 -14.18 -18.14 -12.16
C ALA A 166 -15.38 -18.76 -12.90
N ALA A 167 -16.58 -18.23 -12.70
CA ALA A 167 -17.79 -18.71 -13.39
C ALA A 167 -17.63 -18.64 -14.92
N LYS A 168 -17.10 -17.53 -15.46
CA LYS A 168 -16.85 -17.37 -16.91
C LYS A 168 -15.88 -18.39 -17.48
N LYS A 169 -14.88 -18.83 -16.69
CA LYS A 169 -13.94 -19.87 -17.14
C LYS A 169 -14.62 -21.23 -17.28
N PHE A 170 -15.60 -21.56 -16.45
CA PHE A 170 -16.34 -22.82 -16.55
C PHE A 170 -17.28 -22.85 -17.77
N GLU A 171 -17.86 -21.72 -18.19
CA GLU A 171 -18.73 -21.65 -19.36
C GLU A 171 -18.00 -21.87 -20.69
N PHE A 172 -16.67 -21.68 -20.74
CA PHE A 172 -15.85 -21.90 -21.94
C PHE A 172 -15.41 -23.38 -22.14
N TYR A 173 -15.64 -24.27 -21.17
CA TYR A 173 -15.23 -25.67 -21.22
C TYR A 173 -16.40 -26.64 -21.44
N TYR A 174 -17.59 -26.15 -21.66
CA TYR A 174 -18.81 -26.90 -22.01
C TYR A 174 -19.49 -26.27 -23.23
#